data_4f7961e6eb32b4824e44d7538a0a7f54
#
_entry.id   4f7961e6eb32b4824e44d7538a0a7f54
#
_cell.length_a   1.000
_cell.length_b   1.000
_cell.length_c   1.000
_cell.angle_alpha   90.00
_cell.angle_beta   90.00
_cell.angle_gamma   90.00
#
_symmetry.space_group_name_H-M   'P 1'
#
loop_
_entity.id
_entity.type
_entity.pdbx_description
1 polymer ?
#
loop_
_entity_poly.entity_id
_entity_poly.type
_entity_poly.pdbx_seq_one_letter_code
_entity_poly.pdbx_strand_id
1 'polypeptide(L)'
;MSDGRDFVERDVHDFATAAETAIAGRLEAEGHEVIRGDGPLWTSEVATTEGRRLADARPDLTIFHYPVWAFPHFSMLAAEASRGPLLLLANVDPQFPGMVGMLAAGGALDQIGRAHARAWGDIRESAVL
;
A
#
# COMPACT_ATOMS: atom_id res chain seq x y z
N MET A 1 -4.81 8.83 4.02
CA MET A 1 -4.98 10.29 4.11
C MET A 1 -5.21 10.64 5.57
N SER A 2 -4.50 11.58 6.09
CA SER A 2 -4.73 12.16 7.40
C SER A 2 -5.94 13.11 7.33
N ASP A 3 -6.60 13.34 8.44
CA ASP A 3 -7.70 14.31 8.56
C ASP A 3 -7.20 15.78 8.61
N GLY A 4 -5.96 16.04 8.24
CA GLY A 4 -5.35 17.35 8.20
C GLY A 4 -4.82 17.85 9.54
N ARG A 5 -4.61 16.95 10.50
CA ARG A 5 -4.00 17.30 11.79
C ARG A 5 -2.53 16.91 11.80
N ASP A 6 -1.65 17.88 11.84
CA ASP A 6 -0.19 17.72 11.71
C ASP A 6 0.43 16.63 12.61
N PHE A 7 -0.10 16.41 13.81
CA PHE A 7 0.42 15.40 14.71
C PHE A 7 -0.01 13.98 14.30
N VAL A 8 -1.24 13.82 13.81
CA VAL A 8 -1.75 12.54 13.27
C VAL A 8 -0.98 12.17 12.02
N GLU A 9 -0.67 13.14 11.17
CA GLU A 9 0.14 12.92 9.97
C GLU A 9 1.53 12.41 10.29
N ARG A 10 2.18 12.95 11.31
CA ARG A 10 3.51 12.49 11.74
C ARG A 10 3.47 11.06 12.26
N ASP A 11 2.56 10.74 13.15
CA ASP A 11 2.44 9.40 13.73
C ASP A 11 2.11 8.36 12.65
N VAL A 12 1.22 8.68 11.73
CA VAL A 12 0.89 7.80 10.58
C VAL A 12 2.10 7.65 9.65
N HIS A 13 2.81 8.74 9.37
CA HIS A 13 3.99 8.70 8.52
C HIS A 13 5.10 7.84 9.14
N ASP A 14 5.39 8.01 10.43
CA ASP A 14 6.39 7.25 11.15
C ASP A 14 6.03 5.76 11.19
N PHE A 15 4.76 5.44 11.47
CA PHE A 15 4.26 4.08 11.44
C PHE A 15 4.38 3.46 10.03
N ALA A 16 3.93 4.18 8.99
CA ALA A 16 3.99 3.70 7.61
C ALA A 16 5.44 3.44 7.17
N THR A 17 6.36 4.35 7.48
CA THR A 17 7.77 4.21 7.16
C THR A 17 8.40 3.00 7.87
N ALA A 18 8.10 2.80 9.15
CA ALA A 18 8.58 1.64 9.90
C ALA A 18 8.01 0.33 9.35
N ALA A 19 6.73 0.31 9.00
CA ALA A 19 6.07 -0.86 8.41
C ALA A 19 6.65 -1.20 7.03
N GLU A 20 6.83 -0.21 6.16
CA GLU A 20 7.45 -0.40 4.84
C GLU A 20 8.89 -0.93 4.96
N THR A 21 9.65 -0.42 5.91
CA THR A 21 11.01 -0.90 6.17
C THR A 21 11.02 -2.36 6.63
N ALA A 22 10.07 -2.76 7.48
CA ALA A 22 9.92 -4.13 7.93
C ALA A 22 9.51 -5.07 6.78
N ILE A 23 8.54 -4.65 5.94
CA ILE A 23 8.10 -5.41 4.77
C ILE A 23 9.27 -5.60 3.80
N ALA A 24 9.95 -4.51 3.43
CA ALA A 24 11.08 -4.55 2.51
C ALA A 24 12.20 -5.45 3.02
N GLY A 25 12.60 -5.28 4.27
CA GLY A 25 13.66 -6.09 4.87
C GLY A 25 13.36 -7.60 4.88
N ARG A 26 12.10 -7.98 5.05
CA ARG A 26 11.69 -9.39 4.98
C ARG A 26 11.74 -9.94 3.56
N LEU A 27 11.22 -9.20 2.60
CA LEU A 27 11.26 -9.60 1.19
C LEU A 27 12.71 -9.71 0.70
N GLU A 28 13.57 -8.75 1.07
CA GLU A 28 15.00 -8.80 0.77
C GLU A 28 15.70 -10.01 1.42
N ALA A 29 15.34 -10.37 2.65
CA ALA A 29 15.86 -11.56 3.33
C ALA A 29 15.47 -12.87 2.62
N GLU A 30 14.32 -12.89 1.93
CA GLU A 30 13.88 -14.00 1.10
C GLU A 30 14.48 -13.97 -0.33
N GLY A 31 15.32 -12.99 -0.64
CA GLY A 31 16.04 -12.89 -1.92
C GLY A 31 15.33 -12.04 -2.99
N HIS A 32 14.31 -11.26 -2.63
CA HIS A 32 13.64 -10.37 -3.54
C HIS A 32 14.34 -9.01 -3.64
N GLU A 33 14.35 -8.43 -4.82
CA GLU A 33 14.70 -7.02 -5.02
C GLU A 33 13.46 -6.15 -4.74
N VAL A 34 13.59 -5.16 -3.85
CA VAL A 34 12.48 -4.31 -3.44
C VAL A 34 12.65 -2.89 -3.97
N ILE A 35 11.67 -2.45 -4.77
CA ILE A 35 11.55 -1.07 -5.25
C ILE A 35 10.51 -0.37 -4.39
N ARG A 36 10.96 0.59 -3.57
CA ARG A 36 10.07 1.33 -2.69
C ARG A 36 9.36 2.48 -3.40
N GLY A 37 8.16 2.79 -2.95
CA GLY A 37 7.47 4.03 -3.28
C GLY A 37 8.15 5.25 -2.64
N ASP A 38 7.93 6.42 -3.24
CA ASP A 38 8.52 7.68 -2.75
C ASP A 38 7.73 8.30 -1.59
N GLY A 39 6.73 7.61 -1.07
CA GLY A 39 5.93 8.05 0.06
C GLY A 39 4.45 7.74 -0.07
N PRO A 40 3.62 8.25 0.86
CA PRO A 40 2.20 7.96 0.87
C PRO A 40 1.44 8.59 -0.30
N LEU A 41 0.46 7.86 -0.83
CA LEU A 41 -0.41 8.31 -1.91
C LEU A 41 -1.59 9.11 -1.34
N TRP A 42 -1.47 10.40 -1.24
CA TRP A 42 -2.47 11.29 -0.63
C TRP A 42 -3.16 12.27 -1.58
N THR A 43 -2.77 12.26 -2.84
CA THR A 43 -3.47 13.00 -3.90
C THR A 43 -3.60 12.14 -5.15
N SER A 44 -4.56 12.47 -6.00
CA SER A 44 -4.74 11.78 -7.29
C SER A 44 -3.52 11.92 -8.20
N GLU A 45 -2.87 13.08 -8.17
CA GLU A 45 -1.65 13.34 -8.96
C GLU A 45 -0.50 12.46 -8.49
N VAL A 46 -0.24 12.41 -7.18
CA VAL A 46 0.80 11.57 -6.59
C VAL A 46 0.53 10.09 -6.87
N ALA A 47 -0.71 9.63 -6.71
CA ALA A 47 -1.09 8.25 -6.98
C ALA A 47 -0.84 7.86 -8.44
N THR A 48 -1.21 8.74 -9.39
CA THR A 48 -1.00 8.49 -10.82
C THR A 48 0.48 8.49 -11.19
N THR A 49 1.23 9.47 -10.71
CA THR A 49 2.66 9.61 -11.01
C THR A 49 3.46 8.43 -10.45
N GLU A 50 3.21 8.10 -9.20
CA GLU A 50 3.91 7.00 -8.53
C GLU A 50 3.54 5.64 -9.10
N GLY A 51 2.27 5.43 -9.45
CA GLY A 51 1.81 4.21 -10.12
C GLY A 51 2.53 4.00 -11.47
N ARG A 52 2.72 5.06 -12.24
CA ARG A 52 3.49 5.00 -13.51
C ARG A 52 4.96 4.70 -13.26
N ARG A 53 5.58 5.38 -12.30
CA ARG A 53 6.99 5.15 -11.95
C ARG A 53 7.26 3.70 -11.57
N LEU A 54 6.41 3.12 -10.71
CA LEU A 54 6.53 1.72 -10.32
C LEU A 54 6.26 0.77 -11.50
N ALA A 55 5.27 1.06 -12.34
CA ALA A 55 4.96 0.25 -13.51
C ALA A 55 6.11 0.25 -14.53
N ASP A 56 6.79 1.37 -14.72
CA ASP A 56 7.95 1.48 -15.60
C ASP A 56 9.13 0.61 -15.13
N ALA A 57 9.25 0.38 -13.83
CA ALA A 57 10.22 -0.55 -13.25
C ALA A 57 9.89 -2.03 -13.50
N ARG A 58 8.69 -2.35 -14.01
CA ARG A 58 8.21 -3.69 -14.33
C ARG A 58 8.35 -4.71 -13.20
N PRO A 59 7.80 -4.44 -12.02
CA PRO A 59 7.88 -5.38 -10.90
C PRO A 59 7.11 -6.67 -11.20
N ASP A 60 7.58 -7.79 -10.69
CA ASP A 60 6.87 -9.07 -10.74
C ASP A 60 5.63 -9.08 -9.84
N LEU A 61 5.62 -8.26 -8.79
CA LEU A 61 4.52 -8.04 -7.87
C LEU A 61 4.51 -6.58 -7.41
N THR A 62 3.35 -5.94 -7.39
CA THR A 62 3.13 -4.64 -6.76
C THR A 62 2.38 -4.82 -5.45
N ILE A 63 2.86 -4.22 -4.37
CA ILE A 63 2.21 -4.26 -3.05
C ILE A 63 1.71 -2.87 -2.69
N PHE A 64 0.42 -2.73 -2.43
CA PHE A 64 -0.17 -1.54 -1.84
C PHE A 64 -0.40 -1.76 -0.35
N HIS A 65 0.32 -1.02 0.48
CA HIS A 65 0.20 -1.07 1.92
C HIS A 65 -0.76 -0.01 2.45
N TYR A 66 -1.69 -0.45 3.29
CA TYR A 66 -2.70 0.40 3.94
C TYR A 66 -2.39 0.48 5.44
N PRO A 67 -1.60 1.47 5.87
CA PRO A 67 -1.32 1.69 7.30
C PRO A 67 -2.55 2.22 8.03
N VAL A 68 -3.38 3.00 7.34
CA VAL A 68 -4.63 3.59 7.82
C VAL A 68 -5.68 3.57 6.72
N TRP A 69 -6.87 4.11 7.02
CA TRP A 69 -7.89 4.33 6.01
C TRP A 69 -7.38 5.24 4.88
N ALA A 70 -7.69 4.89 3.65
CA ALA A 70 -7.34 5.64 2.46
C ALA A 70 -8.52 5.70 1.48
N PHE A 71 -8.59 6.76 0.68
CA PHE A 71 -9.59 6.85 -0.38
C PHE A 71 -9.34 5.81 -1.47
N PRO A 72 -10.35 5.01 -1.84
CA PRO A 72 -10.17 3.89 -2.77
C PRO A 72 -9.72 4.31 -4.16
N HIS A 73 -10.07 5.51 -4.63
CA HIS A 73 -9.69 6.00 -5.95
C HIS A 73 -8.17 6.19 -6.11
N PHE A 74 -7.41 6.42 -5.03
CA PHE A 74 -5.95 6.49 -5.12
C PHE A 74 -5.36 5.14 -5.53
N SER A 75 -5.90 4.06 -5.00
CA SER A 75 -5.48 2.70 -5.39
C SER A 75 -5.83 2.39 -6.85
N MET A 76 -6.99 2.84 -7.33
CA MET A 76 -7.37 2.70 -8.73
C MET A 76 -6.40 3.44 -9.66
N LEU A 77 -6.09 4.70 -9.35
CA LEU A 77 -5.17 5.53 -10.13
C LEU A 77 -3.73 4.94 -10.13
N ALA A 78 -3.26 4.51 -8.98
CA ALA A 78 -1.94 3.90 -8.89
C ALA A 78 -1.85 2.54 -9.62
N ALA A 79 -2.93 1.77 -9.63
CA ALA A 79 -3.00 0.47 -10.30
C ALA A 79 -3.21 0.57 -11.81
N GLU A 80 -3.63 1.73 -12.33
CA GLU A 80 -3.99 1.90 -13.76
C GLU A 80 -2.84 1.56 -14.70
N ALA A 81 -1.63 1.98 -14.38
CA ALA A 81 -0.45 1.72 -15.19
C ALA A 81 0.13 0.30 -14.98
N SER A 82 -0.16 -0.34 -13.86
CA SER A 82 0.37 -1.67 -13.52
C SER A 82 -0.39 -2.77 -14.25
N ARG A 83 0.33 -3.71 -14.85
CA ARG A 83 -0.22 -4.87 -15.57
C ARG A 83 -0.01 -6.20 -14.82
N GLY A 84 0.93 -6.22 -13.89
CA GLY A 84 1.33 -7.41 -13.15
C GLY A 84 0.41 -7.73 -11.96
N PRO A 85 0.73 -8.77 -11.20
CA PRO A 85 0.05 -9.11 -9.96
C PRO A 85 0.04 -7.95 -8.96
N LEU A 86 -1.07 -7.82 -8.24
CA LEU A 86 -1.29 -6.79 -7.24
C LEU A 86 -1.70 -7.41 -5.90
N LEU A 87 -1.01 -7.05 -4.83
CA LEU A 87 -1.34 -7.42 -3.47
C LEU A 87 -1.75 -6.17 -2.67
N LEU A 88 -2.91 -6.22 -2.05
CA LEU A 88 -3.35 -5.25 -1.06
C LEU A 88 -3.00 -5.78 0.33
N LEU A 89 -2.21 -5.04 1.08
CA LEU A 89 -1.73 -5.43 2.41
C LEU A 89 -2.17 -4.43 3.46
N ALA A 90 -2.89 -4.86 4.49
CA ALA A 90 -3.32 -4.01 5.58
C ALA A 90 -2.77 -4.48 6.93
N ASN A 91 -2.36 -3.54 7.77
CA ASN A 91 -2.11 -3.85 9.17
C ASN A 91 -3.42 -3.94 9.95
N VAL A 92 -3.40 -4.77 10.98
CA VAL A 92 -4.46 -4.89 11.99
C VAL A 92 -3.93 -4.35 13.30
N ASP A 93 -4.01 -3.04 13.45
CA ASP A 93 -3.59 -2.33 14.64
C ASP A 93 -4.73 -1.41 15.10
N PRO A 94 -5.13 -1.43 16.38
CA PRO A 94 -6.23 -0.59 16.86
C PRO A 94 -5.99 0.92 16.71
N GLN A 95 -4.73 1.35 16.74
CA GLN A 95 -4.35 2.74 16.57
C GLN A 95 -4.25 3.14 15.09
N PHE A 96 -3.86 2.19 14.23
CA PHE A 96 -3.66 2.41 12.78
C PHE A 96 -4.47 1.37 11.97
N PRO A 97 -5.80 1.52 11.89
CA PRO A 97 -6.68 0.53 11.26
C PRO A 97 -6.63 0.61 9.72
N GLY A 98 -5.82 -0.24 9.11
CA GLY A 98 -5.66 -0.30 7.65
C GLY A 98 -6.74 -1.10 6.91
N MET A 99 -7.43 -2.02 7.59
CA MET A 99 -8.40 -2.95 6.99
C MET A 99 -9.49 -2.26 6.17
N VAL A 100 -10.09 -1.19 6.69
CA VAL A 100 -11.19 -0.49 6.02
C VAL A 100 -10.71 0.12 4.70
N GLY A 101 -9.52 0.71 4.69
CA GLY A 101 -8.91 1.27 3.47
C GLY A 101 -8.64 0.18 2.42
N MET A 102 -8.07 -0.94 2.84
CA MET A 102 -7.82 -2.07 1.95
C MET A 102 -9.10 -2.67 1.37
N LEU A 103 -10.14 -2.86 2.18
CA LEU A 103 -11.41 -3.42 1.71
C LEU A 103 -12.13 -2.47 0.75
N ALA A 104 -12.12 -1.17 1.02
CA ALA A 104 -12.68 -0.16 0.13
C ALA A 104 -11.92 -0.11 -1.21
N ALA A 105 -10.60 -0.14 -1.18
CA ALA A 105 -9.76 -0.20 -2.37
C ALA A 105 -10.00 -1.48 -3.18
N GLY A 106 -10.08 -2.62 -2.51
CA GLY A 106 -10.40 -3.89 -3.15
C GLY A 106 -11.75 -3.89 -3.85
N GLY A 107 -12.79 -3.35 -3.20
CA GLY A 107 -14.10 -3.19 -3.82
C GLY A 107 -14.09 -2.28 -5.06
N ALA A 108 -13.33 -1.19 -5.02
CA ALA A 108 -13.17 -0.30 -6.17
C ALA A 108 -12.41 -0.97 -7.33
N LEU A 109 -11.36 -1.73 -7.03
CA LEU A 109 -10.60 -2.49 -8.03
C LEU A 109 -11.45 -3.60 -8.67
N ASP A 110 -12.30 -4.28 -7.87
CA ASP A 110 -13.25 -5.28 -8.38
C ASP A 110 -14.24 -4.65 -9.38
N GLN A 111 -14.72 -3.43 -9.11
CA GLN A 111 -15.64 -2.72 -10.00
C GLN A 111 -15.03 -2.41 -11.39
N ILE A 112 -13.71 -2.20 -11.46
CA ILE A 112 -13.02 -1.98 -12.73
C ILE A 112 -12.39 -3.25 -13.30
N GLY A 113 -12.66 -4.41 -12.70
CA GLY A 113 -12.14 -5.70 -13.16
C GLY A 113 -10.65 -5.90 -12.95
N ARG A 114 -10.03 -5.16 -12.01
CA ARG A 114 -8.62 -5.28 -11.70
C ARG A 114 -8.38 -6.37 -10.65
N ALA A 115 -7.91 -7.53 -11.10
CA ALA A 115 -7.58 -8.65 -10.22
C ALA A 115 -6.50 -8.29 -9.19
N HIS A 116 -6.70 -8.72 -7.95
CA HIS A 116 -5.77 -8.49 -6.85
C HIS A 116 -5.92 -9.57 -5.78
N ALA A 117 -4.86 -9.77 -4.99
CA ALA A 117 -4.90 -10.54 -3.76
C ALA A 117 -5.01 -9.60 -2.56
N ARG A 118 -5.41 -10.13 -1.40
CA ARG A 118 -5.54 -9.39 -0.14
C ARG A 118 -4.85 -10.17 0.97
N ALA A 119 -4.08 -9.46 1.80
CA ALA A 119 -3.51 -9.99 3.03
C ALA A 119 -3.63 -8.95 4.15
N TRP A 120 -3.74 -9.41 5.39
CA TRP A 120 -3.83 -8.53 6.55
C TRP A 120 -3.28 -9.22 7.79
N GLY A 121 -2.84 -8.44 8.76
CA GLY A 121 -2.32 -8.94 10.03
C GLY A 121 -1.36 -7.95 10.68
N ASP A 122 -0.67 -8.37 11.73
CA ASP A 122 0.47 -7.61 12.24
C ASP A 122 1.65 -7.81 11.29
N ILE A 123 1.95 -6.78 10.53
CA ILE A 123 3.01 -6.81 9.50
C ILE A 123 4.39 -7.09 10.11
N ARG A 124 4.55 -6.89 11.41
CA ARG A 124 5.78 -7.20 12.16
C ARG A 124 5.91 -8.70 12.44
N GLU A 125 4.82 -9.44 12.37
CA GLU A 125 4.80 -10.89 12.57
C GLU A 125 5.06 -11.66 11.27
N SER A 126 5.79 -12.77 11.39
CA SER A 126 6.22 -13.55 10.22
C SER A 126 5.12 -14.25 9.44
N ALA A 127 3.93 -14.37 9.98
CA ALA A 127 2.83 -15.10 9.36
C ALA A 127 2.03 -14.28 8.31
N VAL A 128 2.33 -12.99 8.11
CA VAL A 128 1.55 -12.10 7.23
C VAL A 128 2.16 -11.95 5.83
N LEU A 129 3.46 -12.24 5.69
CA LEU A 129 4.19 -12.14 4.42
C LEU A 129 4.73 -13.48 3.98
#